data_f42d8d95e41a7c955febc7e5e9d72c18
#
_entry.id   f42d8d95e41a7c955febc7e5e9d72c18
#
_cell.length_a   1.000
_cell.length_b   1.000
_cell.length_c   1.000
_cell.angle_alpha   90.00
_cell.angle_beta   90.00
_cell.angle_gamma   90.00
#
_symmetry.space_group_name_H-M   'P 1'
#
loop_
_entity.id
_entity.type
_entity.pdbx_description
1 polymer ?
#
loop_
_entity_poly.entity_id
_entity_poly.type
_entity_poly.pdbx_seq_one_letter_code
_entity_poly.pdbx_strand_id
1 'polypeptide(L)'
;MQTTVPTPPDHILMYATPYCGDTRRARRVLDEMSVAYEFIDMRQDPAAGRIVEGITGGFRSSPTILFPDGNVLVEPSERELRAQVDALAAAGYRL
;
A
#
# COMPACT_ATOMS: atom_id res chain seq x y z
N MET A 1 -3.71 -8.81 6.83
CA MET A 1 -3.49 -9.94 5.93
C MET A 1 -2.57 -9.52 4.80
N GLN A 2 -1.64 -10.37 4.42
CA GLN A 2 -0.73 -10.11 3.31
C GLN A 2 -1.12 -10.99 2.12
N THR A 3 -1.15 -10.41 0.92
CA THR A 3 -1.43 -11.13 -0.31
C THR A 3 -0.43 -10.68 -1.37
N THR A 4 -0.51 -11.27 -2.56
CA THR A 4 0.40 -10.93 -3.66
C THR A 4 -0.40 -10.62 -4.92
N VAL A 5 0.20 -9.84 -5.81
CA VAL A 5 -0.39 -9.55 -7.12
C VAL A 5 0.47 -10.20 -8.21
N PRO A 6 -0.16 -10.70 -9.30
CA PRO A 6 0.61 -11.39 -10.36
C PRO A 6 1.52 -10.44 -11.14
N THR A 7 1.18 -9.16 -11.24
CA THR A 7 2.01 -8.16 -11.93
C THR A 7 2.33 -7.05 -10.93
N PRO A 8 3.49 -7.14 -10.23
CA PRO A 8 3.85 -6.13 -9.25
C PRO A 8 4.10 -4.77 -9.89
N PRO A 9 3.79 -3.67 -9.18
CA PRO A 9 4.17 -2.34 -9.64
C PRO A 9 5.68 -2.16 -9.53
N ASP A 10 6.23 -1.19 -10.24
CA ASP A 10 7.66 -0.88 -10.15
C ASP A 10 8.00 0.07 -8.99
N HIS A 11 7.00 0.57 -8.30
CA HIS A 11 7.16 1.41 -7.10
C HIS A 11 5.97 1.16 -6.16
N ILE A 12 6.03 1.71 -4.95
CA ILE A 12 4.96 1.52 -3.96
C ILE A 12 3.73 2.32 -4.37
N LEU A 13 2.57 1.66 -4.41
CA LEU A 13 1.27 2.29 -4.68
C LEU A 13 0.41 2.20 -3.43
N MET A 14 -0.15 3.32 -2.99
CA MET A 14 -1.11 3.35 -1.87
C MET A 14 -2.48 3.77 -2.40
N TYR A 15 -3.41 2.82 -2.44
CA TYR A 15 -4.81 3.08 -2.76
C TYR A 15 -5.55 3.40 -1.46
N ALA A 16 -6.15 4.57 -1.36
CA ALA A 16 -6.74 4.97 -0.09
C ALA A 16 -7.74 6.10 -0.24
N THR A 17 -8.42 6.39 0.88
CA THR A 17 -9.14 7.64 1.06
C THR A 17 -8.34 8.49 2.05
N PRO A 18 -8.11 9.81 1.78
CA PRO A 18 -7.13 10.59 2.54
C PRO A 18 -7.54 10.90 3.97
N TYR A 19 -8.82 10.80 4.31
CA TYR A 19 -9.32 11.19 5.64
C TYR A 19 -9.40 10.02 6.62
N CYS A 20 -9.03 8.82 6.19
CA CYS A 20 -9.01 7.65 7.06
C CYS A 20 -7.80 7.72 8.00
N GLY A 21 -8.01 7.43 9.30
CA GLY A 21 -6.92 7.43 10.28
C GLY A 21 -5.82 6.43 9.96
N ASP A 22 -6.21 5.26 9.44
CA ASP A 22 -5.25 4.23 9.02
C ASP A 22 -4.40 4.71 7.85
N THR A 23 -4.99 5.47 6.91
CA THR A 23 -4.27 6.07 5.80
C THR A 23 -3.25 7.09 6.29
N ARG A 24 -3.64 7.96 7.20
CA ARG A 24 -2.74 8.98 7.75
C ARG A 24 -1.56 8.33 8.46
N ARG A 25 -1.81 7.27 9.22
CA ARG A 25 -0.75 6.52 9.90
C ARG A 25 0.22 5.91 8.90
N ALA A 26 -0.29 5.26 7.85
CA ALA A 26 0.56 4.65 6.84
C ALA A 26 1.42 5.69 6.12
N ARG A 27 0.84 6.83 5.76
CA ARG A 27 1.60 7.91 5.11
C ARG A 27 2.68 8.45 6.02
N ARG A 28 2.36 8.65 7.30
CA ARG A 28 3.35 9.11 8.27
C ARG A 28 4.52 8.14 8.38
N VAL A 29 4.23 6.83 8.45
CA VAL A 29 5.28 5.81 8.57
C VAL A 29 6.20 5.84 7.35
N LEU A 30 5.64 5.85 6.14
CA LEU A 30 6.46 5.89 4.92
C LEU A 30 7.28 7.17 4.85
N ASP A 31 6.71 8.31 5.24
CA ASP A 31 7.43 9.58 5.27
C ASP A 31 8.57 9.54 6.29
N GLU A 32 8.34 8.99 7.47
CA GLU A 32 9.38 8.84 8.50
C GLU A 32 10.51 7.93 8.03
N MET A 33 10.20 6.92 7.23
CA MET A 33 11.19 6.00 6.68
C MET A 33 11.87 6.54 5.42
N SER A 34 11.48 7.73 4.97
CA SER A 34 11.98 8.37 3.74
C SER A 34 11.74 7.52 2.51
N VAL A 35 10.58 6.89 2.43
CA VAL A 35 10.21 5.97 1.34
C VAL A 35 9.23 6.69 0.41
N ALA A 36 9.54 6.68 -0.88
CA ALA A 36 8.67 7.26 -1.90
C ALA A 36 7.51 6.31 -2.21
N TYR A 37 6.34 6.87 -2.44
CA TYR A 37 5.16 6.10 -2.83
C TYR A 37 4.24 6.98 -3.67
N GLU A 38 3.38 6.34 -4.47
CA GLU A 38 2.33 7.04 -5.20
C GLU A 38 1.03 6.89 -4.44
N PHE A 39 0.37 8.01 -4.13
CA PHE A 39 -0.93 8.01 -3.46
C PHE A 39 -2.04 8.08 -4.50
N ILE A 40 -2.96 7.11 -4.47
CA ILE A 40 -4.08 7.03 -5.40
C ILE A 40 -5.37 7.16 -4.59
N ASP A 41 -6.05 8.29 -4.79
CA ASP A 41 -7.29 8.60 -4.07
C ASP A 41 -8.46 7.88 -4.74
N MET A 42 -9.01 6.88 -4.07
CA MET A 42 -10.11 6.08 -4.61
C MET A 42 -11.40 6.88 -4.83
N ARG A 43 -11.54 8.03 -4.19
CA ARG A 43 -12.72 8.89 -4.39
C ARG A 43 -12.68 9.59 -5.75
N GLN A 44 -11.46 9.88 -6.24
CA GLN A 44 -11.25 10.60 -7.48
C GLN A 44 -11.06 9.68 -8.69
N ASP A 45 -10.72 8.41 -8.42
CA ASP A 45 -10.49 7.42 -9.46
C ASP A 45 -11.34 6.18 -9.20
N PRO A 46 -12.52 6.07 -9.81
CA PRO A 46 -13.38 4.89 -9.62
C PRO A 46 -12.74 3.57 -10.03
N ALA A 47 -11.83 3.59 -11.00
CA ALA A 47 -11.12 2.38 -11.41
C ALA A 47 -10.23 1.87 -10.28
N ALA A 48 -9.64 2.77 -9.49
CA ALA A 48 -8.82 2.39 -8.33
C ALA A 48 -9.62 1.61 -7.29
N GLY A 49 -10.86 2.05 -7.02
CA GLY A 49 -11.74 1.33 -6.11
C GLY A 49 -12.02 -0.08 -6.58
N ARG A 50 -12.24 -0.28 -7.88
CA ARG A 50 -12.48 -1.61 -8.45
C ARG A 50 -11.24 -2.51 -8.35
N ILE A 51 -10.05 -1.94 -8.53
CA ILE A 51 -8.80 -2.68 -8.37
C ILE A 51 -8.67 -3.20 -6.93
N VAL A 52 -8.93 -2.33 -5.95
CA VAL A 52 -8.88 -2.72 -4.54
C VAL A 52 -9.92 -3.79 -4.22
N GLU A 53 -11.14 -3.64 -4.71
CA GLU A 53 -12.18 -4.66 -4.52
C GLU A 53 -11.77 -6.01 -5.08
N GLY A 54 -11.10 -6.04 -6.22
CA GLY A 54 -10.59 -7.27 -6.81
C GLY A 54 -9.51 -7.93 -5.97
N ILE A 55 -8.70 -7.14 -5.26
CA ILE A 55 -7.64 -7.66 -4.39
C ILE A 55 -8.22 -8.17 -3.06
N THR A 56 -9.19 -7.44 -2.49
CA THR A 56 -9.69 -7.71 -1.13
C THR A 56 -10.89 -8.66 -1.10
N GLY A 57 -11.43 -9.03 -2.25
CA GLY A 57 -12.63 -9.85 -2.30
C GLY A 57 -13.93 -9.08 -2.17
N GLY A 58 -13.93 -7.79 -2.52
CA GLY A 58 -15.14 -6.99 -2.59
C GLY A 58 -15.18 -5.77 -1.67
N PHE A 59 -14.08 -5.46 -0.97
CA PHE A 59 -14.03 -4.35 -0.01
C PHE A 59 -13.12 -3.25 -0.53
N ARG A 60 -13.51 -1.99 -0.33
CA ARG A 60 -12.68 -0.82 -0.64
C ARG A 60 -11.86 -0.43 0.58
N SER A 61 -11.03 -1.36 1.03
CA SER A 61 -10.19 -1.17 2.21
C SER A 61 -9.19 -0.03 2.01
N SER A 62 -9.01 0.78 3.04
CA SER A 62 -8.12 1.95 2.99
C SER A 62 -7.21 1.96 4.22
N PRO A 63 -5.89 1.98 4.05
CA PRO A 63 -5.17 1.91 2.77
C PRO A 63 -4.96 0.46 2.31
N THR A 64 -4.89 0.26 0.99
CA THR A 64 -4.41 -0.98 0.37
C THR A 64 -3.12 -0.63 -0.36
N ILE A 65 -2.01 -1.24 0.04
CA ILE A 65 -0.68 -0.84 -0.41
C ILE A 65 -0.03 -1.97 -1.20
N LEU A 66 0.37 -1.68 -2.42
CA LEU A 66 1.02 -2.62 -3.32
C LEU A 66 2.51 -2.32 -3.38
N PHE A 67 3.32 -3.38 -3.32
CA PHE A 67 4.77 -3.27 -3.25
C PHE A 67 5.46 -3.90 -4.48
N PRO A 68 6.67 -3.44 -4.82
CA PRO A 68 7.40 -3.96 -6.01
C PRO A 68 7.71 -5.45 -5.95
N ASP A 69 7.74 -6.05 -4.78
CA ASP A 69 7.95 -7.50 -4.63
C ASP A 69 6.68 -8.32 -4.85
N GLY A 70 5.57 -7.67 -5.16
CA GLY A 70 4.27 -8.29 -5.36
C GLY A 70 3.42 -8.41 -4.12
N ASN A 71 3.95 -8.11 -2.94
CA ASN A 71 3.18 -8.16 -1.70
C ASN A 71 2.16 -7.03 -1.64
N VAL A 72 1.04 -7.31 -0.96
CA VAL A 72 -0.01 -6.33 -0.70
C VAL A 72 -0.31 -6.33 0.79
N LEU A 73 -0.36 -5.15 1.38
CA LEU A 73 -0.82 -4.98 2.75
C LEU A 73 -2.15 -4.23 2.76
N VAL A 74 -3.13 -4.76 3.50
CA VAL A 74 -4.46 -4.17 3.61
C VAL A 74 -4.61 -3.67 5.06
N GLU A 75 -4.77 -2.36 5.21
CA GLU A 75 -4.92 -1.71 6.51
C GLU A 75 -3.84 -2.18 7.51
N PRO A 76 -2.55 -2.10 7.13
CA PRO A 76 -1.49 -2.64 7.98
C PRO A 76 -1.32 -1.86 9.26
N SER A 77 -0.88 -2.55 10.30
CA SER A 77 -0.33 -1.88 11.48
C SER A 77 0.99 -1.20 11.11
N GLU A 78 1.43 -0.29 11.97
CA GLU A 78 2.74 0.34 11.78
C GLU A 78 3.85 -0.70 11.74
N ARG A 79 3.79 -1.70 12.64
CA ARG A 79 4.78 -2.78 12.68
C ARG A 79 4.83 -3.55 11.35
N GLU A 80 3.68 -3.92 10.82
CA GLU A 80 3.60 -4.66 9.56
C GLU A 80 4.18 -3.85 8.41
N LEU A 81 3.84 -2.56 8.35
CA LEU A 81 4.32 -1.70 7.28
C LEU A 81 5.84 -1.50 7.35
N ARG A 82 6.37 -1.24 8.56
CA ARG A 82 7.81 -1.10 8.75
C ARG A 82 8.57 -2.38 8.39
N ALA A 83 8.03 -3.53 8.78
CA ALA A 83 8.66 -4.82 8.47
C ALA A 83 8.71 -5.07 6.95
N GLN A 84 7.65 -4.73 6.23
CA GLN A 84 7.61 -4.90 4.77
C GLN A 84 8.62 -3.99 4.09
N VAL A 85 8.72 -2.72 4.51
CA VAL A 85 9.69 -1.78 3.95
C VAL A 85 11.12 -2.26 4.23
N ASP A 86 11.40 -2.70 5.45
CA ASP A 86 12.73 -3.21 5.81
C ASP A 86 13.08 -4.45 4.99
N ALA A 87 12.12 -5.34 4.74
CA ALA A 87 12.33 -6.53 3.92
C ALA A 87 12.66 -6.16 2.47
N LEU A 88 11.98 -5.15 1.92
CA LEU A 88 12.28 -4.66 0.57
C LEU A 88 13.69 -4.09 0.49
N ALA A 89 14.08 -3.28 1.45
CA ALA A 89 15.43 -2.70 1.50
C ALA A 89 16.49 -3.81 1.58
N ALA A 90 16.26 -4.80 2.44
CA ALA A 90 17.18 -5.93 2.61
C ALA A 90 17.30 -6.78 1.34
N ALA A 91 16.23 -6.84 0.53
CA ALA A 91 16.23 -7.58 -0.73
C ALA A 91 16.82 -6.78 -1.89
N GLY A 92 17.24 -5.54 -1.66
CA GLY A 92 17.91 -4.71 -2.67
C GLY A 92 16.99 -3.82 -3.49
N TYR A 93 15.74 -3.69 -3.13
CA TYR A 93 14.84 -2.76 -3.81
C TYR A 93 15.21 -1.32 -3.48
N ARG A 94 15.11 -0.44 -4.48
CA ARG A 94 15.27 1.00 -4.27
C ARG A 94 13.95 1.59 -3.80
N LEU A 95 14.01 2.29 -2.70
CA LEU A 95 12.83 2.91 -2.10
C LEU A 95 12.99 4.42 -1.96
#